data_d682bf89297289fc2a397d4f63971071
#
_entry.id   d682bf89297289fc2a397d4f63971071
#
_cell.length_a   1.000
_cell.length_b   1.000
_cell.length_c   1.000
_cell.angle_alpha   90.00
_cell.angle_beta   90.00
_cell.angle_gamma   90.00
#
_symmetry.space_group_name_H-M   'P 1'
#
loop_
_entity.id
_entity.type
_entity.pdbx_description
1 polymer ?
#
loop_
_entity_poly.entity_id
_entity_poly.type
_entity_poly.pdbx_seq_one_letter_code
_entity_poly.pdbx_strand_id
1 'polypeptide(L)'
;METHKDPNVPVKFYSPWTNTIARLKLPEYMVNQFIELTDMLMKDKEAEDFGYTLAGQIGTEIRIDTNRLPEYSQRWILNMVSQYVKHCLIQSHAHVEDTVKDIAKEKFDAKFNSMWMISQKDNEYNPMHVHTNCDVSAVFYLKIPEYLPGRKEHINPDGSIVFVNNTGTDTRYSNSIAPFWPIVGDMFIFGGKQLHGVYPFRTKDGKGE
;
A
#
# COMPACT_ATOMS: atom_id res chain seq x y z
N MET A 1 5.71 -49.47 -31.26
CA MET A 1 6.23 -48.34 -30.48
C MET A 1 5.13 -47.93 -29.53
N GLU A 2 5.20 -48.36 -28.29
CA GLU A 2 4.26 -47.93 -27.24
C GLU A 2 4.61 -46.48 -26.88
N THR A 3 3.69 -45.56 -27.14
CA THR A 3 3.79 -44.20 -26.68
C THR A 3 3.51 -44.19 -25.18
N HIS A 4 4.56 -44.17 -24.36
CA HIS A 4 4.42 -43.86 -22.95
C HIS A 4 3.81 -42.46 -22.82
N LYS A 5 2.55 -42.38 -22.41
CA LYS A 5 1.97 -41.12 -21.93
C LYS A 5 2.59 -40.85 -20.56
N ASP A 6 3.38 -39.78 -20.45
CA ASP A 6 3.87 -39.34 -19.16
C ASP A 6 2.69 -39.16 -18.20
N PRO A 7 2.75 -39.75 -17.00
CA PRO A 7 1.70 -39.56 -16.02
C PRO A 7 1.61 -38.12 -15.64
N ASN A 8 0.38 -37.58 -15.61
CA ASN A 8 0.13 -36.22 -15.19
C ASN A 8 0.37 -36.14 -13.67
N VAL A 9 1.59 -35.78 -13.27
CA VAL A 9 1.99 -35.70 -11.85
C VAL A 9 1.47 -34.39 -11.28
N PRO A 10 0.61 -34.38 -10.24
CA PRO A 10 0.14 -33.16 -9.64
C PRO A 10 1.30 -32.43 -8.94
N VAL A 11 1.52 -31.18 -9.32
CA VAL A 11 2.55 -30.33 -8.73
C VAL A 11 1.89 -29.31 -7.82
N LYS A 12 2.38 -29.19 -6.56
CA LYS A 12 1.96 -28.15 -5.63
C LYS A 12 3.07 -27.10 -5.54
N PHE A 13 2.70 -25.84 -5.66
CA PHE A 13 3.60 -24.70 -5.51
C PHE A 13 3.38 -24.04 -4.16
N TYR A 14 4.46 -23.71 -3.49
CA TYR A 14 4.44 -23.00 -2.21
C TYR A 14 5.34 -21.78 -2.30
N SER A 15 4.92 -20.66 -1.71
CA SER A 15 5.66 -19.40 -1.67
C SER A 15 5.69 -18.84 -0.23
N PRO A 16 6.34 -19.54 0.71
CA PRO A 16 6.25 -19.22 2.14
C PRO A 16 6.98 -17.94 2.55
N TRP A 17 7.81 -17.37 1.70
CA TRP A 17 8.64 -16.19 2.00
C TRP A 17 8.30 -14.99 1.09
N THR A 18 7.11 -14.92 0.55
CA THR A 18 6.72 -13.81 -0.32
C THR A 18 6.21 -12.63 0.50
N ASN A 19 6.72 -11.45 0.21
CA ASN A 19 6.12 -10.22 0.66
C ASN A 19 4.84 -9.97 -0.15
N THR A 20 3.72 -9.91 0.53
CA THR A 20 2.42 -9.70 -0.10
C THR A 20 2.08 -8.22 -0.09
N ILE A 21 1.61 -7.69 -1.22
CA ILE A 21 1.05 -6.35 -1.35
C ILE A 21 -0.36 -6.53 -1.89
N ALA A 22 -1.34 -6.05 -1.15
CA ALA A 22 -2.72 -6.00 -1.64
C ALA A 22 -2.98 -4.64 -2.30
N ARG A 23 -3.63 -4.65 -3.46
CA ARG A 23 -4.17 -3.47 -4.13
C ARG A 23 -5.67 -3.65 -4.31
N LEU A 24 -6.46 -2.70 -3.84
CA LEU A 24 -7.91 -2.72 -3.94
C LEU A 24 -8.45 -1.31 -4.18
N LYS A 25 -9.73 -1.21 -4.50
CA LYS A 25 -10.42 0.07 -4.66
C LYS A 25 -11.22 0.41 -3.41
N LEU A 26 -11.04 1.64 -2.92
CA LEU A 26 -11.98 2.22 -1.97
C LEU A 26 -13.35 2.38 -2.61
N PRO A 27 -14.44 2.14 -1.87
CA PRO A 27 -15.77 2.55 -2.30
C PRO A 27 -15.81 4.06 -2.59
N GLU A 28 -16.51 4.46 -3.64
CA GLU A 28 -16.54 5.86 -4.09
C GLU A 28 -17.00 6.83 -2.98
N TYR A 29 -18.01 6.43 -2.19
CA TYR A 29 -18.46 7.25 -1.07
C TYR A 29 -17.36 7.49 -0.02
N MET A 30 -16.45 6.52 0.19
CA MET A 30 -15.31 6.69 1.10
C MET A 30 -14.27 7.64 0.50
N VAL A 31 -14.01 7.54 -0.80
CA VAL A 31 -13.09 8.47 -1.49
C VAL A 31 -13.57 9.90 -1.30
N ASN A 32 -14.85 10.18 -1.58
CA ASN A 32 -15.43 11.50 -1.40
C ASN A 32 -15.34 12.00 0.03
N GLN A 33 -15.65 11.14 0.99
CA GLN A 33 -15.59 11.44 2.42
C GLN A 33 -14.17 11.77 2.89
N PHE A 34 -13.16 11.01 2.42
CA PHE A 34 -11.77 11.30 2.72
C PHE A 34 -11.28 12.59 2.06
N ILE A 35 -11.73 12.88 0.83
CA ILE A 35 -11.43 14.16 0.17
C ILE A 35 -11.99 15.31 0.99
N GLU A 36 -13.25 15.26 1.40
CA GLU A 36 -13.87 16.29 2.25
C GLU A 36 -13.10 16.50 3.56
N LEU A 37 -12.74 15.40 4.23
CA LEU A 37 -11.96 15.46 5.48
C LEU A 37 -10.57 16.09 5.26
N THR A 38 -9.86 15.68 4.23
CA THR A 38 -8.52 16.20 3.94
C THR A 38 -8.56 17.67 3.50
N ASP A 39 -9.56 18.06 2.71
CA ASP A 39 -9.77 19.46 2.31
C ASP A 39 -10.14 20.38 3.49
N MET A 40 -10.83 19.85 4.50
CA MET A 40 -11.05 20.56 5.76
C MET A 40 -9.75 20.72 6.55
N LEU A 41 -8.96 19.66 6.69
CA LEU A 41 -7.69 19.70 7.41
C LEU A 41 -6.68 20.65 6.76
N MET A 42 -6.64 20.72 5.44
CA MET A 42 -5.78 21.68 4.71
C MET A 42 -6.12 23.14 5.00
N LYS A 43 -7.34 23.44 5.43
CA LYS A 43 -7.79 24.82 5.78
C LYS A 43 -7.69 25.11 7.26
N ASP A 44 -7.50 24.10 8.08
CA ASP A 44 -7.47 24.21 9.53
C ASP A 44 -6.05 24.64 9.98
N LYS A 45 -5.95 25.84 10.53
CA LYS A 45 -4.68 26.40 11.03
C LYS A 45 -4.16 25.72 12.30
N GLU A 46 -5.05 25.02 13.01
CA GLU A 46 -4.73 24.27 14.23
C GLU A 46 -4.51 22.77 13.92
N ALA A 47 -4.49 22.39 12.64
CA ALA A 47 -4.21 21.01 12.25
C ALA A 47 -2.81 20.59 12.70
N GLU A 48 -2.73 19.43 13.35
CA GLU A 48 -1.46 18.91 13.89
C GLU A 48 -0.52 18.52 12.75
N ASP A 49 0.62 19.19 12.63
CA ASP A 49 1.70 18.77 11.75
C ASP A 49 2.28 17.43 12.23
N PHE A 50 2.38 16.48 11.33
CA PHE A 50 2.91 15.16 11.61
C PHE A 50 4.24 14.86 10.91
N GLY A 51 4.66 15.75 10.00
CA GLY A 51 5.84 15.60 9.14
C GLY A 51 7.14 15.41 9.91
N TYR A 52 7.28 16.01 11.11
CA TYR A 52 8.49 15.88 11.93
C TYR A 52 8.79 14.43 12.38
N THR A 53 7.81 13.54 12.31
CA THR A 53 7.96 12.09 12.63
C THR A 53 8.16 11.21 11.41
N LEU A 54 8.00 11.76 10.21
CA LEU A 54 7.94 11.03 8.95
C LEU A 54 9.24 11.20 8.14
N ALA A 55 9.45 10.29 7.20
CA ALA A 55 10.62 10.32 6.32
C ALA A 55 10.44 11.20 5.09
N GLY A 56 9.22 11.63 4.80
CA GLY A 56 8.84 12.40 3.61
C GLY A 56 9.65 13.69 3.46
N GLN A 57 10.03 14.01 2.24
CA GLN A 57 10.53 15.32 1.85
C GLN A 57 9.35 16.09 1.26
N ILE A 58 8.35 16.33 2.11
CA ILE A 58 7.01 16.80 1.79
C ILE A 58 6.64 17.91 2.74
N GLY A 59 6.13 19.01 2.21
CA GLY A 59 5.82 20.21 2.98
C GLY A 59 4.52 20.12 3.78
N THR A 60 3.63 19.16 3.48
CA THR A 60 2.33 19.08 4.14
C THR A 60 1.98 17.64 4.50
N GLU A 61 2.12 17.32 5.78
CA GLU A 61 1.80 16.03 6.37
C GLU A 61 1.02 16.29 7.67
N ILE A 62 -0.29 15.98 7.69
CA ILE A 62 -1.20 16.36 8.76
C ILE A 62 -1.78 15.10 9.42
N ARG A 63 -1.76 15.07 10.75
CA ARG A 63 -2.37 14.00 11.52
C ARG A 63 -3.89 13.97 11.33
N ILE A 64 -4.44 12.76 11.25
CA ILE A 64 -5.87 12.53 11.22
C ILE A 64 -6.28 11.84 12.53
N ASP A 65 -7.16 12.47 13.30
CA ASP A 65 -7.87 11.79 14.38
C ASP A 65 -8.87 10.79 13.77
N THR A 66 -8.64 9.51 14.00
CA THR A 66 -9.48 8.43 13.44
C THR A 66 -10.92 8.49 13.96
N ASN A 67 -11.18 9.14 15.11
CA ASN A 67 -12.54 9.35 15.61
C ASN A 67 -13.36 10.30 14.72
N ARG A 68 -12.73 11.06 13.85
CA ARG A 68 -13.41 11.90 12.84
C ARG A 68 -13.96 11.09 11.66
N LEU A 69 -13.53 9.84 11.51
CA LEU A 69 -14.05 8.95 10.48
C LEU A 69 -15.35 8.31 10.94
N PRO A 70 -16.36 8.18 10.07
CA PRO A 70 -17.53 7.39 10.36
C PRO A 70 -17.18 5.95 10.73
N GLU A 71 -17.90 5.40 11.68
CA GLU A 71 -17.65 4.05 12.21
C GLU A 71 -17.67 2.96 11.11
N TYR A 72 -18.55 3.11 10.12
CA TYR A 72 -18.62 2.15 9.00
C TYR A 72 -17.33 2.19 8.14
N SER A 73 -16.72 3.35 7.94
CA SER A 73 -15.46 3.50 7.20
C SER A 73 -14.30 2.92 7.98
N GLN A 74 -14.26 3.17 9.29
CA GLN A 74 -13.26 2.56 10.18
C GLN A 74 -13.37 1.03 10.13
N ARG A 75 -14.58 0.48 10.33
CA ARG A 75 -14.82 -0.97 10.28
C ARG A 75 -14.44 -1.59 8.95
N TRP A 76 -14.76 -0.91 7.84
CA TRP A 76 -14.42 -1.40 6.51
C TRP A 76 -12.90 -1.51 6.34
N ILE A 77 -12.14 -0.46 6.68
CA ILE A 77 -10.67 -0.46 6.57
C ILE A 77 -10.07 -1.56 7.44
N LEU A 78 -10.46 -1.64 8.72
CA LEU A 78 -9.95 -2.64 9.65
C LEU A 78 -10.27 -4.07 9.21
N ASN A 79 -11.45 -4.28 8.60
CA ASN A 79 -11.82 -5.56 8.01
C ASN A 79 -10.91 -5.93 6.81
N MET A 80 -10.58 -4.97 5.92
CA MET A 80 -9.64 -5.22 4.82
C MET A 80 -8.25 -5.57 5.34
N VAL A 81 -7.78 -4.87 6.36
CA VAL A 81 -6.51 -5.18 7.04
C VAL A 81 -6.53 -6.59 7.64
N SER A 82 -7.60 -6.96 8.33
CA SER A 82 -7.74 -8.32 8.92
C SER A 82 -7.74 -9.41 7.86
N GLN A 83 -8.42 -9.19 6.73
CA GLN A 83 -8.40 -10.11 5.58
C GLN A 83 -7.00 -10.22 4.96
N TYR A 84 -6.28 -9.11 4.85
CA TYR A 84 -4.90 -9.09 4.37
C TYR A 84 -3.98 -9.93 5.27
N VAL A 85 -4.05 -9.74 6.59
CA VAL A 85 -3.26 -10.52 7.58
C VAL A 85 -3.57 -12.00 7.46
N LYS A 86 -4.86 -12.35 7.40
CA LYS A 86 -5.31 -13.73 7.24
C LYS A 86 -4.76 -14.36 5.96
N HIS A 87 -4.80 -13.63 4.85
CA HIS A 87 -4.24 -14.08 3.58
C HIS A 87 -2.74 -14.34 3.69
N CYS A 88 -1.97 -13.41 4.27
CA CYS A 88 -0.52 -13.56 4.46
C CYS A 88 -0.18 -14.78 5.31
N LEU A 89 -0.91 -15.01 6.39
CA LEU A 89 -0.70 -16.17 7.27
C LEU A 89 -1.02 -17.49 6.55
N ILE A 90 -2.12 -17.54 5.79
CA ILE A 90 -2.46 -18.73 4.97
C ILE A 90 -1.37 -19.00 3.95
N GLN A 91 -0.87 -17.97 3.26
CA GLN A 91 0.20 -18.15 2.26
C GLN A 91 1.50 -18.64 2.88
N SER A 92 1.91 -18.05 4.00
CA SER A 92 3.15 -18.45 4.69
C SER A 92 3.10 -19.88 5.25
N HIS A 93 1.93 -20.37 5.60
CA HIS A 93 1.72 -21.71 6.17
C HIS A 93 1.09 -22.70 5.17
N ALA A 94 1.02 -22.37 3.88
CA ALA A 94 0.34 -23.18 2.86
C ALA A 94 0.86 -24.63 2.73
N HIS A 95 2.07 -24.90 3.24
CA HIS A 95 2.68 -26.22 3.29
C HIS A 95 2.21 -27.09 4.49
N VAL A 96 1.46 -26.52 5.45
CA VAL A 96 0.95 -27.20 6.66
C VAL A 96 -0.57 -27.10 6.69
N GLU A 97 -1.24 -28.12 6.17
CA GLU A 97 -2.70 -28.10 5.93
C GLU A 97 -3.54 -27.82 7.19
N ASP A 98 -3.18 -28.41 8.34
CA ASP A 98 -3.94 -28.23 9.56
C ASP A 98 -3.78 -26.82 10.12
N THR A 99 -2.58 -26.22 10.04
CA THR A 99 -2.36 -24.83 10.40
C THR A 99 -3.21 -23.89 9.54
N VAL A 100 -3.30 -24.14 8.23
CA VAL A 100 -4.15 -23.36 7.33
C VAL A 100 -5.63 -23.44 7.72
N LYS A 101 -6.12 -24.64 8.06
CA LYS A 101 -7.49 -24.83 8.53
C LYS A 101 -7.79 -24.05 9.81
N ASP A 102 -6.84 -23.98 10.74
CA ASP A 102 -7.00 -23.27 11.97
C ASP A 102 -6.97 -21.75 11.75
N ILE A 103 -5.99 -21.23 11.01
CA ILE A 103 -5.95 -19.81 10.59
C ILE A 103 -7.26 -19.41 9.89
N ALA A 104 -7.82 -20.28 9.05
CA ALA A 104 -9.06 -19.98 8.35
C ALA A 104 -10.25 -19.72 9.28
N LYS A 105 -10.26 -20.32 10.47
CA LYS A 105 -11.32 -20.15 11.49
C LYS A 105 -11.08 -18.94 12.39
N GLU A 106 -9.83 -18.47 12.51
CA GLU A 106 -9.48 -17.38 13.40
C GLU A 106 -10.08 -16.05 12.95
N LYS A 107 -10.37 -15.20 13.94
CA LYS A 107 -10.73 -13.80 13.76
C LYS A 107 -9.52 -12.96 14.14
N PHE A 108 -9.14 -12.06 13.28
CA PHE A 108 -8.06 -11.11 13.51
C PHE A 108 -8.65 -9.74 13.79
N ASP A 109 -8.42 -9.21 14.98
CA ASP A 109 -8.82 -7.87 15.34
C ASP A 109 -7.70 -6.88 14.96
N ALA A 110 -8.05 -5.88 14.18
CA ALA A 110 -7.17 -4.79 13.82
C ALA A 110 -7.61 -3.50 14.53
N LYS A 111 -6.64 -2.63 14.81
CA LYS A 111 -6.89 -1.28 15.33
C LYS A 111 -6.00 -0.27 14.63
N PHE A 112 -6.47 0.95 14.56
CA PHE A 112 -5.62 2.06 14.11
C PHE A 112 -4.56 2.36 15.17
N ASN A 113 -3.32 2.48 14.70
CA ASN A 113 -2.23 2.98 15.51
C ASN A 113 -2.06 4.50 15.29
N SER A 114 -2.01 4.89 14.03
CA SER A 114 -1.95 6.29 13.60
C SER A 114 -2.51 6.41 12.18
N MET A 115 -2.96 7.61 11.85
CA MET A 115 -3.39 7.98 10.51
C MET A 115 -2.97 9.41 10.22
N TRP A 116 -2.54 9.68 9.00
CA TRP A 116 -2.16 11.01 8.55
C TRP A 116 -2.45 11.17 7.07
N MET A 117 -2.61 12.40 6.62
CA MET A 117 -2.66 12.74 5.21
C MET A 117 -1.32 13.29 4.74
N ILE A 118 -1.03 13.07 3.50
CA ILE A 118 0.11 13.61 2.77
C ILE A 118 -0.41 14.39 1.57
N SER A 119 -0.04 15.67 1.46
CA SER A 119 -0.27 16.47 0.26
C SER A 119 1.07 16.67 -0.44
N GLN A 120 1.47 15.68 -1.23
CA GLN A 120 2.71 15.71 -2.00
C GLN A 120 2.56 16.63 -3.21
N LYS A 121 3.48 17.58 -3.36
CA LYS A 121 3.52 18.54 -4.47
C LYS A 121 4.60 18.19 -5.48
N ASP A 122 4.69 19.00 -6.52
CA ASP A 122 5.71 18.91 -7.57
C ASP A 122 7.13 18.79 -6.97
N ASN A 123 7.89 17.79 -7.43
CA ASN A 123 9.24 17.46 -6.97
C ASN A 123 9.38 16.98 -5.51
N GLU A 124 8.33 16.98 -4.70
CA GLU A 124 8.34 16.34 -3.39
C GLU A 124 8.33 14.80 -3.53
N TYR A 125 8.86 14.10 -2.55
CA TYR A 125 8.94 12.63 -2.59
C TYR A 125 8.96 12.01 -1.20
N ASN A 126 8.61 10.73 -1.14
CA ASN A 126 8.77 9.94 0.06
C ASN A 126 9.94 8.97 -0.14
N PRO A 127 11.10 9.15 0.54
CA PRO A 127 12.25 8.29 0.36
C PRO A 127 11.96 6.86 0.79
N MET A 128 12.84 5.92 0.45
CA MET A 128 12.73 4.53 0.88
C MET A 128 12.73 4.42 2.39
N HIS A 129 11.67 3.89 2.98
CA HIS A 129 11.47 3.77 4.42
C HIS A 129 10.63 2.54 4.79
N VAL A 130 10.50 2.32 6.09
CA VAL A 130 9.61 1.32 6.71
C VAL A 130 8.84 1.98 7.85
N HIS A 131 7.72 1.41 8.24
CA HIS A 131 7.00 1.83 9.44
C HIS A 131 7.42 1.00 10.64
N THR A 132 7.74 1.65 11.78
CA THR A 132 8.36 0.98 12.93
C THR A 132 7.38 0.46 13.97
N ASN A 133 6.23 1.10 14.12
CA ASN A 133 5.30 0.86 15.23
C ASN A 133 3.98 0.23 14.78
N CYS A 134 3.95 -0.48 13.65
CA CYS A 134 2.78 -1.18 13.16
C CYS A 134 3.15 -2.49 12.47
N ASP A 135 2.24 -3.45 12.50
CA ASP A 135 2.38 -4.71 11.77
C ASP A 135 1.96 -4.56 10.30
N VAL A 136 0.97 -3.71 10.05
CA VAL A 136 0.41 -3.45 8.72
C VAL A 136 0.34 -1.95 8.47
N SER A 137 0.67 -1.54 7.26
CA SER A 137 0.50 -0.20 6.75
C SER A 137 -0.45 -0.20 5.55
N ALA A 138 -1.14 0.93 5.36
CA ALA A 138 -1.98 1.14 4.18
C ALA A 138 -1.85 2.58 3.68
N VAL A 139 -1.94 2.77 2.38
CA VAL A 139 -1.95 4.09 1.74
C VAL A 139 -3.14 4.21 0.80
N PHE A 140 -3.82 5.35 0.84
CA PHE A 140 -4.96 5.69 -0.01
C PHE A 140 -4.59 6.81 -0.95
N TYR A 141 -5.00 6.70 -2.21
CA TYR A 141 -4.80 7.74 -3.22
C TYR A 141 -6.12 8.44 -3.51
N LEU A 142 -6.26 9.66 -3.00
CA LEU A 142 -7.49 10.43 -3.07
C LEU A 142 -7.52 11.41 -4.23
N LYS A 143 -6.36 12.01 -4.53
CA LYS A 143 -6.18 12.94 -5.64
C LYS A 143 -4.87 12.61 -6.34
N ILE A 144 -4.85 12.71 -7.65
CA ILE A 144 -3.65 12.51 -8.47
C ILE A 144 -3.66 13.58 -9.56
N PRO A 145 -2.63 14.44 -9.61
CA PRO A 145 -2.54 15.47 -10.63
C PRO A 145 -2.17 14.89 -11.99
N GLU A 146 -2.33 15.68 -13.03
CA GLU A 146 -1.82 15.35 -14.36
C GLU A 146 -0.29 15.51 -14.38
N TYR A 147 0.42 14.41 -14.52
CA TYR A 147 1.88 14.41 -14.59
C TYR A 147 2.37 14.87 -15.97
N LEU A 148 3.53 15.55 -15.95
CA LEU A 148 4.24 15.80 -17.20
C LEU A 148 4.72 14.47 -17.81
N PRO A 149 4.90 14.43 -19.14
CA PRO A 149 5.49 13.28 -19.80
C PRO A 149 6.87 12.93 -19.21
N GLY A 150 7.17 11.65 -19.15
CA GLY A 150 8.48 11.16 -18.71
C GLY A 150 9.63 11.77 -19.52
N ARG A 151 10.76 12.02 -18.85
CA ARG A 151 11.98 12.49 -19.53
C ARG A 151 12.57 11.45 -20.48
N LYS A 152 12.19 10.19 -20.33
CA LYS A 152 12.56 9.07 -21.20
C LYS A 152 11.28 8.44 -21.73
N GLU A 153 11.26 8.13 -23.01
CA GLU A 153 10.08 7.66 -23.76
C GLU A 153 9.47 6.37 -23.20
N HIS A 154 10.29 5.53 -22.54
CA HIS A 154 9.88 4.19 -22.12
C HIS A 154 9.65 4.02 -20.62
N ILE A 155 10.02 4.99 -19.79
CA ILE A 155 9.92 4.89 -18.32
C ILE A 155 9.55 6.25 -17.74
N ASN A 156 8.35 6.34 -17.20
CA ASN A 156 7.96 7.47 -16.35
C ASN A 156 7.66 6.96 -14.94
N PRO A 157 8.58 7.09 -13.96
CA PRO A 157 8.35 6.69 -12.59
C PRO A 157 7.55 7.71 -11.79
N ASP A 158 7.25 8.90 -12.36
CA ASP A 158 6.63 10.01 -11.66
C ASP A 158 5.38 9.55 -10.88
N GLY A 159 5.34 9.86 -9.58
CA GLY A 159 4.25 9.52 -8.67
C GLY A 159 4.04 8.04 -8.37
N SER A 160 4.89 7.14 -8.89
CA SER A 160 4.76 5.71 -8.56
C SER A 160 5.16 5.41 -7.13
N ILE A 161 4.40 4.51 -6.48
CA ILE A 161 4.82 3.85 -5.24
C ILE A 161 5.65 2.62 -5.60
N VAL A 162 6.79 2.47 -4.95
CA VAL A 162 7.73 1.38 -5.22
C VAL A 162 7.93 0.56 -3.97
N PHE A 163 7.78 -0.75 -4.09
CA PHE A 163 8.09 -1.71 -3.05
C PHE A 163 9.36 -2.47 -3.40
N VAL A 164 10.23 -2.68 -2.41
CA VAL A 164 11.49 -3.38 -2.58
C VAL A 164 11.50 -4.67 -1.79
N ASN A 165 11.83 -5.77 -2.45
CA ASN A 165 11.98 -7.06 -1.79
C ASN A 165 13.33 -7.13 -1.06
N ASN A 166 13.29 -7.22 0.27
CA ASN A 166 14.48 -7.25 1.11
C ASN A 166 15.20 -8.63 1.14
N THR A 167 14.60 -9.67 0.58
CA THR A 167 15.05 -11.05 0.75
C THR A 167 15.73 -11.65 -0.48
N GLY A 168 15.76 -10.93 -1.59
CA GLY A 168 16.27 -11.51 -2.82
C GLY A 168 16.92 -10.53 -3.77
N THR A 169 17.80 -11.07 -4.58
CA THR A 169 18.31 -10.43 -5.78
C THR A 169 17.33 -10.66 -6.93
N ASP A 170 17.30 -9.75 -7.88
CA ASP A 170 16.61 -9.97 -9.15
C ASP A 170 17.08 -11.27 -9.79
N THR A 171 16.14 -12.11 -10.12
CA THR A 171 16.39 -13.32 -10.89
C THR A 171 15.47 -13.34 -12.10
N ARG A 172 15.70 -14.28 -13.00
CA ARG A 172 14.81 -14.49 -14.15
C ARG A 172 13.35 -14.77 -13.73
N TYR A 173 13.14 -15.18 -12.49
CA TYR A 173 11.84 -15.65 -11.97
C TYR A 173 11.29 -14.82 -10.81
N SER A 174 12.01 -13.78 -10.38
CA SER A 174 11.58 -12.89 -9.29
C SER A 174 12.13 -11.48 -9.48
N ASN A 175 11.33 -10.49 -9.13
CA ASN A 175 11.73 -9.09 -9.14
C ASN A 175 12.05 -8.62 -7.73
N SER A 176 13.11 -7.84 -7.56
CA SER A 176 13.44 -7.18 -6.30
C SER A 176 12.69 -5.85 -6.12
N ILE A 177 12.17 -5.28 -7.21
CA ILE A 177 11.51 -3.98 -7.22
C ILE A 177 10.15 -4.13 -7.90
N ALA A 178 9.10 -3.62 -7.25
CA ALA A 178 7.73 -3.64 -7.75
C ALA A 178 7.15 -2.21 -7.75
N PRO A 179 7.22 -1.47 -8.87
CA PRO A 179 6.58 -0.17 -9.01
C PRO A 179 5.09 -0.32 -9.33
N PHE A 180 4.28 0.56 -8.75
CA PHE A 180 2.87 0.70 -9.05
C PHE A 180 2.54 2.16 -9.31
N TRP A 181 1.77 2.41 -10.36
CA TRP A 181 1.18 3.72 -10.65
C TRP A 181 -0.22 3.73 -10.10
N PRO A 182 -0.45 4.49 -9.01
CA PRO A 182 -1.76 4.55 -8.39
C PRO A 182 -2.73 5.37 -9.25
N ILE A 183 -4.00 5.09 -9.09
CA ILE A 183 -5.10 5.93 -9.60
C ILE A 183 -6.02 6.29 -8.44
N VAL A 184 -6.81 7.35 -8.59
CA VAL A 184 -7.75 7.80 -7.55
C VAL A 184 -8.62 6.64 -7.07
N GLY A 185 -8.72 6.50 -5.75
CA GLY A 185 -9.44 5.42 -5.09
C GLY A 185 -8.61 4.16 -4.85
N ASP A 186 -7.36 4.08 -5.28
CA ASP A 186 -6.52 2.95 -4.93
C ASP A 186 -6.18 2.95 -3.44
N MET A 187 -6.20 1.76 -2.86
CA MET A 187 -5.67 1.45 -1.55
C MET A 187 -4.64 0.33 -1.69
N PHE A 188 -3.45 0.54 -1.16
CA PHE A 188 -2.45 -0.51 -1.00
C PHE A 188 -2.35 -0.88 0.47
N ILE A 189 -2.27 -2.19 0.77
CA ILE A 189 -2.03 -2.74 2.11
C ILE A 189 -0.78 -3.61 2.05
N PHE A 190 0.12 -3.43 2.99
CA PHE A 190 1.40 -4.13 3.06
C PHE A 190 1.92 -4.23 4.49
N GLY A 191 2.88 -5.11 4.73
CA GLY A 191 3.51 -5.25 6.04
C GLY A 191 4.24 -3.97 6.45
N GLY A 192 4.17 -3.57 7.72
CA GLY A 192 4.79 -2.35 8.22
C GLY A 192 6.31 -2.29 7.98
N LYS A 193 6.99 -3.45 7.92
CA LYS A 193 8.43 -3.56 7.61
C LYS A 193 8.74 -3.69 6.12
N GLN A 194 7.74 -3.61 5.25
CA GLN A 194 7.96 -3.61 3.81
C GLN A 194 8.64 -2.31 3.39
N LEU A 195 9.86 -2.42 2.86
CA LEU A 195 10.59 -1.27 2.32
C LEU A 195 9.84 -0.72 1.11
N HIS A 196 9.53 0.57 1.15
CA HIS A 196 8.80 1.26 0.08
C HIS A 196 9.12 2.74 0.05
N GLY A 197 8.79 3.38 -1.05
CA GLY A 197 8.91 4.82 -1.24
C GLY A 197 8.01 5.32 -2.36
N VAL A 198 7.88 6.63 -2.51
CA VAL A 198 7.11 7.26 -3.58
C VAL A 198 8.02 8.19 -4.36
N TYR A 199 8.07 7.99 -5.67
CA TYR A 199 8.83 8.86 -6.56
C TYR A 199 8.23 10.27 -6.61
N PRO A 200 9.08 11.30 -6.77
CA PRO A 200 8.59 12.63 -7.10
C PRO A 200 7.86 12.60 -8.44
N PHE A 201 7.00 13.57 -8.64
CA PHE A 201 6.35 13.81 -9.91
C PHE A 201 6.53 15.26 -10.33
N ARG A 202 6.19 15.57 -11.57
CA ARG A 202 6.25 16.91 -12.15
C ARG A 202 4.91 17.23 -12.77
N THR A 203 4.46 18.46 -12.57
CA THR A 203 3.21 18.98 -13.12
C THR A 203 3.45 20.23 -13.98
N LYS A 204 2.49 20.59 -14.82
CA LYS A 204 2.61 21.75 -15.71
C LYS A 204 2.66 23.09 -14.95
N ASP A 205 1.96 23.15 -13.83
CA ASP A 205 1.85 24.35 -12.99
C ASP A 205 2.91 24.40 -11.88
N GLY A 206 3.69 23.33 -11.70
CA GLY A 206 4.69 23.20 -10.63
C GLY A 206 4.11 23.10 -9.24
N LYS A 207 2.78 22.90 -9.09
CA LYS A 207 2.09 22.89 -7.78
C LYS A 207 1.66 21.49 -7.35
N GLY A 208 1.29 20.63 -8.30
CA GLY A 208 0.86 19.27 -7.97
C GLY A 208 -0.55 19.17 -7.39
N GLU A 209 -1.44 20.09 -7.78
CA GLU A 209 -2.87 20.03 -7.42
C GLU A 209 -3.71 19.29 -8.46
#